data_2322f6abbdb2068454e1db1cf6623617
#
_entry.id   2322f6abbdb2068454e1db1cf6623617
#
_cell.length_a   1.000
_cell.length_b   1.000
_cell.length_c   1.000
_cell.angle_alpha   90.00
_cell.angle_beta   90.00
_cell.angle_gamma   90.00
#
_symmetry.space_group_name_H-M   'P 1'
#
loop_
_entity.id
_entity.type
_entity.pdbx_description
1 polymer ?
#
loop_
_entity_poly.entity_id
_entity_poly.type
_entity_poly.pdbx_seq_one_letter_code
_entity_poly.pdbx_strand_id
1 'polypeptide(L)'
;DDFVHGLRANLNESISRDNAVSMLSQHLITKPVFDALFEGNDFAAQNPVSKVMQAMVDQLSGANLDAETAKLDSFYDSVRVRASEVNSAEGKQQVIAELYEKFFKLGFAKQAEALGIVYTPVEIVDFILRATDQALRETFGRGLTDHDVHVLDGFTGTGTFITRLLQTGLIQPADLARKYASEIHANELMLLAYYIAAVNIETTYHAIAGHTDTADYEPFPGIVLADTFQIHEHGDELDLKVFPANNDRITRQLETPINVIIGNPPFRKMSACYGNVCCCGAAQRDARVADVLCAA
;
A
#
# COMPACT_ATOMS: atom_id res chain seq x y z
N ASP A 1 1.51 21.49 14.06
CA ASP A 1 2.96 21.16 14.13
C ASP A 1 3.18 19.71 14.57
N ASP A 2 2.40 19.20 15.56
CA ASP A 2 2.53 17.83 16.06
C ASP A 2 2.29 16.77 14.98
N PHE A 3 1.31 16.99 14.08
CA PHE A 3 1.05 16.10 12.95
C PHE A 3 2.24 16.02 11.98
N VAL A 4 2.87 17.15 11.64
CA VAL A 4 4.06 17.16 10.78
C VAL A 4 5.22 16.44 11.46
N HIS A 5 5.38 16.62 12.77
CA HIS A 5 6.39 15.92 13.54
C HIS A 5 6.15 14.40 13.51
N GLY A 6 4.93 13.95 13.74
CA GLY A 6 4.58 12.53 13.68
C GLY A 6 4.75 11.93 12.27
N LEU A 7 4.43 12.68 11.20
CA LEU A 7 4.70 12.25 9.84
C LEU A 7 6.20 12.07 9.57
N ARG A 8 7.05 12.96 10.09
CA ARG A 8 8.50 12.84 9.97
C ARG A 8 9.04 11.63 10.68
N ALA A 9 8.63 11.43 11.93
CA ALA A 9 9.06 10.29 12.73
C ALA A 9 8.62 8.94 12.15
N ASN A 10 7.46 8.88 11.48
CA ASN A 10 6.89 7.63 10.98
C ASN A 10 7.16 7.33 9.51
N LEU A 11 7.46 8.36 8.70
CA LEU A 11 7.64 8.19 7.26
C LEU A 11 9.02 8.63 6.81
N ASN A 12 9.31 9.94 6.90
CA ASN A 12 10.53 10.51 6.36
C ASN A 12 10.80 11.90 6.94
N GLU A 13 11.99 12.14 7.45
CA GLU A 13 12.40 13.43 8.02
C GLU A 13 12.29 14.61 7.05
N SER A 14 12.35 14.35 5.74
CA SER A 14 12.24 15.38 4.70
C SER A 14 10.81 15.89 4.47
N ILE A 15 9.79 15.33 5.15
CA ILE A 15 8.41 15.77 5.01
C ILE A 15 8.26 17.23 5.44
N SER A 16 7.84 18.05 4.50
CA SER A 16 7.54 19.46 4.73
C SER A 16 6.11 19.65 5.22
N ARG A 17 5.81 20.85 5.72
CA ARG A 17 4.42 21.23 6.05
C ARG A 17 3.51 21.15 4.83
N ASP A 18 4.01 21.50 3.65
CA ASP A 18 3.25 21.44 2.39
C ASP A 18 2.95 19.98 2.00
N ASN A 19 3.87 19.05 2.26
CA ASN A 19 3.61 17.63 2.07
C ASN A 19 2.49 17.14 3.00
N ALA A 20 2.50 17.53 4.27
CA ALA A 20 1.46 17.18 5.22
C ALA A 20 0.08 17.73 4.82
N VAL A 21 0.02 18.99 4.38
CA VAL A 21 -1.20 19.61 3.83
C VAL A 21 -1.67 18.88 2.58
N SER A 22 -0.74 18.51 1.69
CA SER A 22 -1.06 17.72 0.50
C SER A 22 -1.66 16.36 0.85
N MET A 23 -1.12 15.65 1.85
CA MET A 23 -1.65 14.35 2.30
C MET A 23 -3.06 14.49 2.86
N LEU A 24 -3.33 15.52 3.69
CA LEU A 24 -4.68 15.78 4.19
C LEU A 24 -5.65 16.12 3.07
N SER A 25 -5.22 16.91 2.09
CA SER A 25 -6.02 17.25 0.91
C SER A 25 -6.32 16.00 0.06
N GLN A 26 -5.33 15.11 -0.13
CA GLN A 26 -5.54 13.83 -0.81
C GLN A 26 -6.59 13.00 -0.09
N HIS A 27 -6.49 12.87 1.24
CA HIS A 27 -7.48 12.14 2.03
C HIS A 27 -8.89 12.73 1.90
N LEU A 28 -9.01 14.06 2.07
CA LEU A 28 -10.29 14.77 2.01
C LEU A 28 -11.01 14.56 0.66
N ILE A 29 -10.25 14.60 -0.44
CA ILE A 29 -10.81 14.46 -1.79
C ILE A 29 -11.10 12.99 -2.13
N THR A 30 -10.27 12.06 -1.69
CA THR A 30 -10.37 10.66 -2.12
C THR A 30 -11.30 9.82 -1.24
N LYS A 31 -11.45 10.16 0.04
CA LYS A 31 -12.35 9.41 0.95
C LYS A 31 -13.77 9.26 0.40
N PRO A 32 -14.47 10.32 -0.06
CA PRO A 32 -15.82 10.16 -0.62
C PRO A 32 -15.88 9.27 -1.87
N VAL A 33 -14.78 9.20 -2.63
CA VAL A 33 -14.66 8.31 -3.79
C VAL A 33 -14.60 6.84 -3.33
N PHE A 34 -13.78 6.54 -2.33
CA PHE A 34 -13.71 5.19 -1.76
C PHE A 34 -15.03 4.78 -1.11
N ASP A 35 -15.66 5.66 -0.34
CA ASP A 35 -16.95 5.42 0.27
C ASP A 35 -18.03 5.11 -0.79
N ALA A 36 -18.01 5.80 -1.93
CA ALA A 36 -18.97 5.57 -3.01
C ALA A 36 -18.71 4.27 -3.80
N LEU A 37 -17.46 3.89 -4.01
CA LEU A 37 -17.09 2.68 -4.76
C LEU A 37 -17.30 1.40 -3.94
N PHE A 38 -17.22 1.52 -2.62
CA PHE A 38 -17.29 0.39 -1.69
C PHE A 38 -18.44 0.55 -0.69
N GLU A 39 -19.61 0.99 -1.19
CA GLU A 39 -20.85 1.03 -0.39
C GLU A 39 -21.05 -0.35 0.28
N GLY A 40 -21.03 -0.33 1.63
CA GLY A 40 -21.13 -1.54 2.46
C GLY A 40 -19.79 -2.09 2.97
N ASN A 41 -18.66 -1.75 2.37
CA ASN A 41 -17.33 -2.07 2.91
C ASN A 41 -16.75 -0.78 3.51
N ASP A 42 -16.72 -0.70 4.82
CA ASP A 42 -16.28 0.48 5.57
C ASP A 42 -14.73 0.65 5.52
N PHE A 43 -14.15 0.60 4.29
CA PHE A 43 -12.70 0.75 4.11
C PHE A 43 -12.15 1.96 4.86
N ALA A 44 -12.77 3.12 4.65
CA ALA A 44 -12.31 4.36 5.27
C ALA A 44 -12.43 4.31 6.81
N ALA A 45 -13.45 3.62 7.34
CA ALA A 45 -13.65 3.45 8.76
C ALA A 45 -12.81 2.31 9.37
N GLN A 46 -12.28 1.40 8.57
CA GLN A 46 -11.47 0.28 9.07
C GLN A 46 -9.97 0.48 8.86
N ASN A 47 -9.57 1.21 7.81
CA ASN A 47 -8.16 1.46 7.54
C ASN A 47 -7.52 2.36 8.61
N PRO A 48 -6.41 1.94 9.27
CA PRO A 48 -5.82 2.66 10.39
C PRO A 48 -5.27 4.04 10.02
N VAL A 49 -4.74 4.19 8.82
CA VAL A 49 -4.20 5.47 8.34
C VAL A 49 -5.33 6.42 8.00
N SER A 50 -6.39 5.91 7.36
CA SER A 50 -7.60 6.70 7.03
C SER A 50 -8.26 7.27 8.28
N LYS A 51 -8.35 6.50 9.36
CA LYS A 51 -8.89 6.96 10.66
C LYS A 51 -8.12 8.16 11.21
N VAL A 52 -6.81 8.09 11.19
CA VAL A 52 -5.96 9.18 11.69
C VAL A 52 -6.10 10.42 10.81
N MET A 53 -6.07 10.24 9.48
CA MET A 53 -6.25 11.35 8.54
C MET A 53 -7.60 12.02 8.72
N GLN A 54 -8.69 11.25 8.90
CA GLN A 54 -10.02 11.80 9.16
C GLN A 54 -10.06 12.57 10.47
N ALA A 55 -9.49 12.04 11.54
CA ALA A 55 -9.43 12.75 12.82
C ALA A 55 -8.69 14.09 12.72
N MET A 56 -7.64 14.17 11.89
CA MET A 56 -6.93 15.42 11.62
C MET A 56 -7.78 16.41 10.82
N VAL A 57 -8.50 15.93 9.81
CA VAL A 57 -9.45 16.77 9.02
C VAL A 57 -10.55 17.29 9.93
N ASP A 58 -11.13 16.48 10.79
CA ASP A 58 -12.18 16.86 11.72
C ASP A 58 -11.74 17.97 12.69
N GLN A 59 -10.47 17.91 13.15
CA GLN A 59 -9.90 19.00 13.97
C GLN A 59 -9.74 20.33 13.21
N LEU A 60 -9.60 20.25 11.88
CA LEU A 60 -9.47 21.43 11.02
C LEU A 60 -10.83 21.97 10.52
N SER A 61 -11.91 21.22 10.70
CA SER A 61 -13.27 21.51 10.17
C SER A 61 -13.91 22.80 10.70
N GLY A 62 -13.26 23.56 11.60
CA GLY A 62 -13.63 24.95 11.93
C GLY A 62 -13.33 25.97 10.83
N ALA A 63 -12.64 25.59 9.74
CA ALA A 63 -12.17 26.48 8.69
C ALA A 63 -12.88 26.19 7.34
N ASN A 64 -14.18 26.48 7.21
CA ASN A 64 -14.91 26.59 5.92
C ASN A 64 -14.62 25.51 4.83
N LEU A 65 -14.17 24.31 5.25
CA LEU A 65 -13.83 23.21 4.34
C LEU A 65 -15.04 22.72 3.54
N ASP A 66 -16.24 22.76 4.16
CA ASP A 66 -17.49 22.32 3.53
C ASP A 66 -17.81 23.12 2.26
N ALA A 67 -17.51 24.43 2.24
CA ALA A 67 -17.75 25.27 1.07
C ALA A 67 -16.78 24.98 -0.09
N GLU A 68 -15.56 24.50 0.21
CA GLU A 68 -14.60 24.12 -0.82
C GLU A 68 -14.84 22.70 -1.35
N THR A 69 -15.24 21.77 -0.49
CA THR A 69 -15.60 20.39 -0.90
C THR A 69 -16.91 20.36 -1.70
N ALA A 70 -17.87 21.25 -1.43
CA ALA A 70 -19.10 21.35 -2.21
C ALA A 70 -18.84 21.62 -3.72
N LYS A 71 -17.71 22.20 -4.07
CA LYS A 71 -17.30 22.36 -5.49
C LYS A 71 -17.02 21.03 -6.19
N LEU A 72 -16.79 19.98 -5.43
CA LEU A 72 -16.50 18.63 -5.94
C LEU A 72 -17.73 17.71 -5.98
N ASP A 73 -18.90 18.19 -5.51
CA ASP A 73 -20.12 17.38 -5.42
C ASP A 73 -20.51 16.76 -6.77
N SER A 74 -20.45 17.53 -7.85
CA SER A 74 -20.74 17.02 -9.20
C SER A 74 -19.74 15.92 -9.66
N PHE A 75 -18.51 16.02 -9.22
CA PHE A 75 -17.50 14.98 -9.46
C PHE A 75 -17.84 13.72 -8.65
N TYR A 76 -18.16 13.85 -7.36
CA TYR A 76 -18.54 12.71 -6.52
C TYR A 76 -19.81 12.03 -7.02
N ASP A 77 -20.80 12.78 -7.48
CA ASP A 77 -22.02 12.24 -8.08
C ASP A 77 -21.71 11.43 -9.35
N SER A 78 -20.79 11.93 -10.18
CA SER A 78 -20.34 11.19 -11.38
C SER A 78 -19.62 9.89 -11.03
N VAL A 79 -18.87 9.88 -9.92
CA VAL A 79 -18.20 8.67 -9.41
C VAL A 79 -19.24 7.68 -8.88
N ARG A 80 -20.24 8.12 -8.09
CA ARG A 80 -21.33 7.26 -7.59
C ARG A 80 -22.11 6.60 -8.71
N VAL A 81 -22.45 7.36 -9.76
CA VAL A 81 -23.14 6.81 -10.94
C VAL A 81 -22.29 5.72 -11.59
N ARG A 82 -21.02 5.97 -11.85
CA ARG A 82 -20.11 4.95 -12.40
C ARG A 82 -19.93 3.75 -11.49
N ALA A 83 -19.82 3.97 -10.18
CA ALA A 83 -19.71 2.90 -9.19
C ALA A 83 -20.94 1.99 -9.20
N SER A 84 -22.13 2.57 -9.32
CA SER A 84 -23.40 1.82 -9.36
C SER A 84 -23.59 0.98 -10.63
N GLU A 85 -22.92 1.35 -11.74
CA GLU A 85 -22.93 0.60 -13.00
C GLU A 85 -21.99 -0.61 -13.00
N VAL A 86 -21.08 -0.67 -12.01
CA VAL A 86 -20.02 -1.67 -11.95
C VAL A 86 -20.29 -2.66 -10.82
N ASN A 87 -20.69 -3.88 -11.20
CA ASN A 87 -21.04 -4.94 -10.25
C ASN A 87 -19.92 -5.95 -10.00
N SER A 88 -18.79 -5.88 -10.75
CA SER A 88 -17.66 -6.79 -10.58
C SER A 88 -16.50 -6.15 -9.83
N ALA A 89 -15.72 -6.98 -9.13
CA ALA A 89 -14.51 -6.55 -8.43
C ALA A 89 -13.47 -5.96 -9.41
N GLU A 90 -13.31 -6.61 -10.58
CA GLU A 90 -12.41 -6.15 -11.63
C GLU A 90 -12.82 -4.78 -12.19
N GLY A 91 -14.13 -4.59 -12.39
CA GLY A 91 -14.66 -3.32 -12.84
C GLY A 91 -14.44 -2.20 -11.84
N LYS A 92 -14.61 -2.44 -10.54
CA LYS A 92 -14.30 -1.47 -9.47
C LYS A 92 -12.82 -1.14 -9.46
N GLN A 93 -11.94 -2.13 -9.57
CA GLN A 93 -10.49 -1.92 -9.69
C GLN A 93 -10.14 -1.05 -10.90
N GLN A 94 -10.78 -1.26 -12.05
CA GLN A 94 -10.55 -0.44 -13.24
C GLN A 94 -10.98 1.01 -13.03
N VAL A 95 -12.13 1.27 -12.39
CA VAL A 95 -12.57 2.63 -12.05
C VAL A 95 -11.58 3.31 -11.12
N ILE A 96 -11.06 2.60 -10.11
CA ILE A 96 -10.03 3.13 -9.19
C ILE A 96 -8.75 3.45 -9.95
N ALA A 97 -8.29 2.56 -10.82
CA ALA A 97 -7.08 2.76 -11.62
C ALA A 97 -7.22 3.99 -12.55
N GLU A 98 -8.36 4.16 -13.21
CA GLU A 98 -8.64 5.33 -14.06
C GLU A 98 -8.70 6.64 -13.25
N LEU A 99 -9.36 6.61 -12.08
CA LEU A 99 -9.42 7.76 -11.19
C LEU A 99 -8.03 8.12 -10.67
N TYR A 100 -7.24 7.11 -10.27
CA TYR A 100 -5.86 7.31 -9.82
C TYR A 100 -5.02 7.93 -10.93
N GLU A 101 -5.03 7.36 -12.14
CA GLU A 101 -4.25 7.88 -13.27
C GLU A 101 -4.61 9.32 -13.59
N LYS A 102 -5.91 9.61 -13.70
CA LYS A 102 -6.40 10.95 -14.03
C LYS A 102 -6.14 11.94 -12.90
N PHE A 103 -6.46 11.54 -11.67
CA PHE A 103 -6.33 12.41 -10.51
C PHE A 103 -4.88 12.68 -10.17
N PHE A 104 -4.03 11.64 -10.18
CA PHE A 104 -2.63 11.75 -9.86
C PHE A 104 -1.84 12.51 -10.92
N LYS A 105 -2.09 12.21 -12.21
CA LYS A 105 -1.44 12.93 -13.33
C LYS A 105 -1.83 14.39 -13.40
N LEU A 106 -3.05 14.75 -13.01
CA LEU A 106 -3.53 16.13 -13.09
C LEU A 106 -3.27 16.93 -11.79
N GLY A 107 -3.51 16.31 -10.64
CA GLY A 107 -3.42 16.99 -9.34
C GLY A 107 -2.03 16.97 -8.70
N PHE A 108 -1.27 15.90 -8.93
CA PHE A 108 0.01 15.62 -8.26
C PHE A 108 1.14 15.26 -9.22
N ALA A 109 1.08 15.74 -10.46
CA ALA A 109 2.04 15.44 -11.53
C ALA A 109 3.51 15.62 -11.10
N LYS A 110 3.81 16.69 -10.35
CA LYS A 110 5.18 16.98 -9.86
C LYS A 110 5.66 15.93 -8.85
N GLN A 111 4.77 15.40 -8.01
CA GLN A 111 5.13 14.37 -7.02
C GLN A 111 5.31 13.01 -7.70
N ALA A 112 4.43 12.66 -8.64
CA ALA A 112 4.54 11.44 -9.44
C ALA A 112 5.84 11.39 -10.25
N GLU A 113 6.19 12.51 -10.89
CA GLU A 113 7.42 12.66 -11.68
C GLU A 113 8.68 12.65 -10.80
N ALA A 114 8.63 13.31 -9.64
CA ALA A 114 9.75 13.36 -8.69
C ALA A 114 10.06 11.97 -8.09
N LEU A 115 9.06 11.14 -7.88
CA LEU A 115 9.19 9.80 -7.31
C LEU A 115 9.47 8.70 -8.36
N GLY A 116 9.41 9.04 -9.66
CA GLY A 116 9.71 8.08 -10.72
C GLY A 116 8.74 6.89 -10.76
N ILE A 117 7.45 7.14 -10.49
CA ILE A 117 6.42 6.09 -10.47
C ILE A 117 6.26 5.53 -11.87
N VAL A 118 6.59 4.25 -12.03
CA VAL A 118 6.43 3.49 -13.27
C VAL A 118 5.51 2.32 -13.00
N TYR A 119 4.44 2.23 -13.78
CA TYR A 119 3.54 1.07 -13.73
C TYR A 119 4.24 -0.16 -14.33
N THR A 120 4.25 -1.26 -13.58
CA THR A 120 4.81 -2.52 -14.06
C THR A 120 3.74 -3.30 -14.84
N PRO A 121 3.96 -3.66 -16.12
CA PRO A 121 3.03 -4.48 -16.87
C PRO A 121 2.73 -5.81 -16.15
N VAL A 122 1.47 -6.24 -16.20
CA VAL A 122 1.00 -7.43 -15.48
C VAL A 122 1.76 -8.69 -15.91
N GLU A 123 2.10 -8.80 -17.17
CA GLU A 123 2.85 -9.93 -17.73
C GLU A 123 4.26 -10.04 -17.14
N ILE A 124 4.89 -8.89 -16.86
CA ILE A 124 6.21 -8.85 -16.23
C ILE A 124 6.08 -9.25 -14.75
N VAL A 125 5.04 -8.76 -14.05
CA VAL A 125 4.77 -9.15 -12.67
C VAL A 125 4.53 -10.64 -12.57
N ASP A 126 3.70 -11.22 -13.45
CA ASP A 126 3.44 -12.66 -13.48
C ASP A 126 4.71 -13.48 -13.75
N PHE A 127 5.57 -13.00 -14.65
CA PHE A 127 6.86 -13.64 -14.90
C PHE A 127 7.74 -13.63 -13.65
N ILE A 128 7.87 -12.47 -12.98
CA ILE A 128 8.68 -12.32 -11.76
C ILE A 128 8.17 -13.27 -10.67
N LEU A 129 6.86 -13.29 -10.42
CA LEU A 129 6.26 -14.14 -9.39
C LEU A 129 6.51 -15.64 -9.66
N ARG A 130 6.35 -16.10 -10.91
CA ARG A 130 6.60 -17.50 -11.28
C ARG A 130 8.06 -17.86 -11.21
N ALA A 131 8.95 -16.97 -11.66
CA ALA A 131 10.40 -17.17 -11.58
C ALA A 131 10.86 -17.23 -10.12
N THR A 132 10.27 -16.38 -9.25
CA THR A 132 10.55 -16.40 -7.81
C THR A 132 10.09 -17.71 -7.15
N ASP A 133 8.88 -18.17 -7.43
CA ASP A 133 8.38 -19.45 -6.90
C ASP A 133 9.25 -20.63 -7.35
N GLN A 134 9.66 -20.64 -8.64
CA GLN A 134 10.55 -21.67 -9.17
C GLN A 134 11.92 -21.63 -8.48
N ALA A 135 12.51 -20.46 -8.35
CA ALA A 135 13.83 -20.30 -7.71
C ALA A 135 13.81 -20.72 -6.23
N LEU A 136 12.72 -20.38 -5.51
CA LEU A 136 12.51 -20.82 -4.13
C LEU A 136 12.45 -22.34 -4.03
N ARG A 137 11.68 -22.99 -4.91
CA ARG A 137 11.56 -24.47 -4.92
C ARG A 137 12.85 -25.16 -5.25
N GLU A 138 13.60 -24.65 -6.24
CA GLU A 138 14.87 -25.23 -6.66
C GLU A 138 15.97 -25.03 -5.62
N THR A 139 15.99 -23.89 -4.92
CA THR A 139 17.07 -23.54 -3.99
C THR A 139 16.79 -23.98 -2.56
N PHE A 140 15.56 -23.82 -2.09
CA PHE A 140 15.18 -24.03 -0.69
C PHE A 140 14.16 -25.16 -0.49
N GLY A 141 13.66 -25.77 -1.58
CA GLY A 141 12.63 -26.82 -1.53
C GLY A 141 11.24 -26.31 -1.08
N ARG A 142 11.01 -25.00 -1.10
CA ARG A 142 9.79 -24.32 -0.62
C ARG A 142 9.29 -23.36 -1.68
N GLY A 143 7.98 -23.19 -1.80
CA GLY A 143 7.35 -22.22 -2.72
C GLY A 143 6.67 -21.07 -2.00
N LEU A 144 6.12 -20.14 -2.77
CA LEU A 144 5.41 -18.96 -2.24
C LEU A 144 4.16 -19.31 -1.42
N THR A 145 3.56 -20.49 -1.64
CA THR A 145 2.39 -20.97 -0.87
C THR A 145 2.75 -21.53 0.49
N ASP A 146 3.99 -21.99 0.67
CA ASP A 146 4.38 -22.76 1.85
C ASP A 146 4.33 -21.93 3.13
N HIS A 147 4.10 -22.60 4.25
CA HIS A 147 4.02 -22.01 5.58
C HIS A 147 5.33 -21.31 5.96
N ASP A 148 5.28 -20.16 6.63
CA ASP A 148 6.45 -19.36 7.03
C ASP A 148 7.34 -18.90 5.85
N VAL A 149 6.80 -18.78 4.64
CA VAL A 149 7.42 -18.08 3.52
C VAL A 149 6.83 -16.69 3.43
N HIS A 150 7.47 -15.72 4.09
CA HIS A 150 7.03 -14.33 4.14
C HIS A 150 7.50 -13.55 2.92
N VAL A 151 6.56 -12.90 2.24
CA VAL A 151 6.79 -12.11 1.02
C VAL A 151 6.57 -10.63 1.32
N LEU A 152 7.54 -9.79 0.96
CA LEU A 152 7.45 -8.33 1.08
C LEU A 152 7.49 -7.68 -0.31
N ASP A 153 6.48 -6.87 -0.62
CA ASP A 153 6.57 -5.85 -1.65
C ASP A 153 6.94 -4.51 -1.00
N GLY A 154 8.19 -4.14 -1.11
CA GLY A 154 8.73 -2.93 -0.47
C GLY A 154 8.35 -1.62 -1.17
N PHE A 155 7.76 -1.68 -2.38
CA PHE A 155 7.42 -0.53 -3.22
C PHE A 155 6.08 -0.75 -3.90
N THR A 156 5.07 -0.97 -3.09
CA THR A 156 3.79 -1.58 -3.46
C THR A 156 3.03 -0.81 -4.56
N GLY A 157 3.18 0.51 -4.62
CA GLY A 157 2.43 1.32 -5.57
C GLY A 157 0.91 1.11 -5.41
N THR A 158 0.26 0.65 -6.47
CA THR A 158 -1.18 0.33 -6.46
C THR A 158 -1.50 -1.12 -6.08
N GLY A 159 -0.51 -1.88 -5.59
CA GLY A 159 -0.69 -3.26 -5.12
C GLY A 159 -0.60 -4.33 -6.20
N THR A 160 -0.06 -4.04 -7.39
CA THR A 160 -0.09 -4.95 -8.53
C THR A 160 0.61 -6.29 -8.25
N PHE A 161 1.79 -6.28 -7.61
CA PHE A 161 2.50 -7.52 -7.29
C PHE A 161 1.69 -8.42 -6.37
N ILE A 162 1.10 -7.87 -5.32
CA ILE A 162 0.33 -8.65 -4.35
C ILE A 162 -1.00 -9.12 -4.92
N THR A 163 -1.74 -8.28 -5.64
CA THR A 163 -2.98 -8.69 -6.30
C THR A 163 -2.72 -9.81 -7.29
N ARG A 164 -1.64 -9.72 -8.08
CA ARG A 164 -1.25 -10.79 -8.99
C ARG A 164 -0.82 -12.05 -8.25
N LEU A 165 -0.06 -11.92 -7.15
CA LEU A 165 0.33 -13.08 -6.33
C LEU A 165 -0.90 -13.86 -5.86
N LEU A 166 -1.96 -13.17 -5.43
CA LEU A 166 -3.23 -13.80 -5.02
C LEU A 166 -3.98 -14.46 -6.20
N GLN A 167 -3.90 -13.86 -7.40
CA GLN A 167 -4.66 -14.31 -8.59
C GLN A 167 -3.98 -15.40 -9.40
N THR A 168 -2.64 -15.51 -9.37
CA THR A 168 -1.88 -16.42 -10.26
C THR A 168 -2.05 -17.92 -9.95
N GLY A 169 -2.67 -18.26 -8.81
CA GLY A 169 -2.77 -19.64 -8.33
C GLY A 169 -1.47 -20.22 -7.76
N LEU A 170 -0.45 -19.40 -7.58
CA LEU A 170 0.80 -19.79 -6.90
C LEU A 170 0.54 -20.06 -5.41
N ILE A 171 -0.40 -19.31 -4.80
CA ILE A 171 -0.88 -19.59 -3.45
C ILE A 171 -2.05 -20.57 -3.56
N GLN A 172 -1.95 -21.69 -2.85
CA GLN A 172 -3.02 -22.69 -2.84
C GLN A 172 -4.24 -22.16 -2.08
N PRO A 173 -5.48 -22.52 -2.48
CA PRO A 173 -6.68 -22.03 -1.82
C PRO A 173 -6.72 -22.27 -0.31
N ALA A 174 -6.17 -23.40 0.16
CA ALA A 174 -6.11 -23.72 1.59
C ALA A 174 -5.17 -22.81 2.39
N ASP A 175 -4.19 -22.18 1.72
CA ASP A 175 -3.19 -21.31 2.34
C ASP A 175 -3.55 -19.83 2.21
N LEU A 176 -4.53 -19.49 1.37
CA LEU A 176 -4.87 -18.12 1.00
C LEU A 176 -5.13 -17.23 2.22
N ALA A 177 -5.98 -17.68 3.14
CA ALA A 177 -6.33 -16.91 4.33
C ALA A 177 -5.11 -16.67 5.24
N ARG A 178 -4.26 -17.68 5.44
CA ARG A 178 -3.04 -17.58 6.23
C ARG A 178 -2.05 -16.59 5.59
N LYS A 179 -1.83 -16.73 4.27
CA LYS A 179 -0.94 -15.83 3.52
C LYS A 179 -1.40 -14.38 3.62
N TYR A 180 -2.69 -14.14 3.39
CA TYR A 180 -3.28 -12.81 3.49
C TYR A 180 -3.16 -12.22 4.90
N ALA A 181 -3.45 -13.02 5.93
CA ALA A 181 -3.49 -12.54 7.30
C ALA A 181 -2.11 -12.28 7.91
N SER A 182 -1.04 -12.98 7.48
CA SER A 182 0.21 -12.96 8.23
C SER A 182 1.51 -13.05 7.42
N GLU A 183 1.49 -13.51 6.16
CA GLU A 183 2.72 -13.84 5.45
C GLU A 183 2.96 -13.01 4.16
N ILE A 184 2.05 -12.09 3.85
CA ILE A 184 2.22 -11.10 2.78
C ILE A 184 2.33 -9.72 3.40
N HIS A 185 3.36 -8.97 3.00
CA HIS A 185 3.69 -7.66 3.52
C HIS A 185 3.85 -6.66 2.38
N ALA A 186 3.49 -5.40 2.64
CA ALA A 186 3.47 -4.33 1.66
C ALA A 186 3.87 -3.00 2.29
N ASN A 187 4.79 -2.28 1.67
CA ASN A 187 5.17 -0.94 2.10
C ASN A 187 4.87 0.07 1.00
N GLU A 188 4.23 1.16 1.37
CA GLU A 188 3.98 2.27 0.45
C GLU A 188 4.15 3.61 1.17
N LEU A 189 4.91 4.50 0.55
CA LEU A 189 5.21 5.82 1.09
C LEU A 189 4.10 6.84 0.82
N MET A 190 3.43 6.70 -0.34
CA MET A 190 2.46 7.68 -0.81
C MET A 190 1.06 7.31 -0.33
N LEU A 191 0.41 8.23 0.39
CA LEU A 191 -0.89 8.00 1.00
C LEU A 191 -1.94 7.50 0.00
N LEU A 192 -2.04 8.14 -1.16
CA LEU A 192 -3.04 7.75 -2.15
C LEU A 192 -2.77 6.37 -2.75
N ALA A 193 -1.51 6.05 -3.08
CA ALA A 193 -1.11 4.74 -3.55
C ALA A 193 -1.36 3.67 -2.48
N TYR A 194 -1.04 3.97 -1.22
CA TYR A 194 -1.33 3.10 -0.06
C TYR A 194 -2.83 2.76 0.02
N TYR A 195 -3.73 3.74 -0.10
CA TYR A 195 -5.16 3.48 -0.08
C TYR A 195 -5.61 2.58 -1.24
N ILE A 196 -5.12 2.88 -2.44
CA ILE A 196 -5.45 2.10 -3.64
C ILE A 196 -4.93 0.67 -3.53
N ALA A 197 -3.69 0.50 -3.05
CA ALA A 197 -3.11 -0.82 -2.83
C ALA A 197 -3.92 -1.62 -1.82
N ALA A 198 -4.26 -1.03 -0.68
CA ALA A 198 -5.07 -1.69 0.34
C ALA A 198 -6.40 -2.18 -0.24
N VAL A 199 -7.14 -1.28 -0.91
CA VAL A 199 -8.42 -1.61 -1.52
C VAL A 199 -8.30 -2.69 -2.61
N ASN A 200 -7.31 -2.58 -3.50
CA ASN A 200 -7.10 -3.57 -4.56
C ASN A 200 -6.78 -4.95 -4.00
N ILE A 201 -5.92 -5.02 -2.99
CA ILE A 201 -5.54 -6.28 -2.33
C ILE A 201 -6.75 -6.89 -1.61
N GLU A 202 -7.47 -6.09 -0.82
CA GLU A 202 -8.65 -6.50 -0.06
C GLU A 202 -9.76 -7.01 -1.00
N THR A 203 -10.10 -6.23 -2.03
CA THR A 203 -11.11 -6.63 -3.02
C THR A 203 -10.72 -7.92 -3.75
N THR A 204 -9.44 -8.06 -4.12
CA THR A 204 -8.93 -9.27 -4.77
C THR A 204 -9.04 -10.49 -3.84
N TYR A 205 -8.61 -10.35 -2.60
CA TYR A 205 -8.69 -11.43 -1.61
C TYR A 205 -10.13 -11.89 -1.39
N HIS A 206 -11.04 -10.95 -1.09
CA HIS A 206 -12.43 -11.26 -0.82
C HIS A 206 -13.14 -11.90 -2.02
N ALA A 207 -12.84 -11.45 -3.24
CA ALA A 207 -13.38 -12.05 -4.46
C ALA A 207 -12.92 -13.51 -4.63
N ILE A 208 -11.64 -13.81 -4.36
CA ILE A 208 -11.10 -15.18 -4.46
C ILE A 208 -11.60 -16.06 -3.32
N ALA A 209 -11.69 -15.54 -2.10
CA ALA A 209 -12.20 -16.25 -0.94
C ALA A 209 -13.72 -16.50 -0.99
N GLY A 210 -14.44 -15.86 -1.93
CA GLY A 210 -15.88 -15.99 -2.07
C GLY A 210 -16.69 -15.27 -0.97
N HIS A 211 -16.09 -14.29 -0.32
CA HIS A 211 -16.76 -13.45 0.67
C HIS A 211 -17.69 -12.47 -0.03
N THR A 212 -18.99 -12.67 0.12
CA THR A 212 -20.03 -11.83 -0.49
C THR A 212 -20.77 -10.96 0.51
N ASP A 213 -20.62 -11.25 1.81
CA ASP A 213 -21.23 -10.49 2.90
C ASP A 213 -20.23 -9.46 3.44
N THR A 214 -20.73 -8.27 3.75
CA THR A 214 -19.95 -7.22 4.42
C THR A 214 -19.47 -7.63 5.82
N ALA A 215 -20.17 -8.59 6.45
CA ALA A 215 -19.77 -9.14 7.74
C ALA A 215 -18.46 -9.95 7.67
N ASP A 216 -18.11 -10.46 6.49
CA ASP A 216 -16.89 -11.25 6.25
C ASP A 216 -15.70 -10.37 5.83
N TYR A 217 -15.88 -9.04 5.81
CA TYR A 217 -14.81 -8.13 5.38
C TYR A 217 -13.68 -8.06 6.39
N GLU A 218 -12.48 -8.43 5.94
CA GLU A 218 -11.23 -8.37 6.69
C GLU A 218 -10.25 -7.40 6.01
N PRO A 219 -9.86 -6.29 6.66
CA PRO A 219 -8.83 -5.39 6.14
C PRO A 219 -7.49 -6.10 5.99
N PHE A 220 -6.72 -5.76 4.96
CA PHE A 220 -5.39 -6.34 4.77
C PHE A 220 -4.42 -5.85 5.86
N PRO A 221 -3.96 -6.74 6.75
CA PRO A 221 -3.11 -6.33 7.87
C PRO A 221 -1.65 -6.12 7.48
N GLY A 222 -1.23 -6.64 6.32
CA GLY A 222 0.16 -6.63 5.87
C GLY A 222 0.63 -5.31 5.26
N ILE A 223 -0.28 -4.37 4.95
CA ILE A 223 0.13 -3.08 4.36
C ILE A 223 0.44 -2.04 5.43
N VAL A 224 1.55 -1.32 5.24
CA VAL A 224 1.97 -0.20 6.08
C VAL A 224 2.26 1.05 5.25
N LEU A 225 1.93 2.20 5.80
CA LEU A 225 2.36 3.50 5.27
C LEU A 225 3.75 3.79 5.83
N ALA A 226 4.79 3.59 5.00
CA ALA A 226 6.19 3.71 5.43
C ALA A 226 7.14 3.97 4.27
N ASP A 227 8.28 4.58 4.55
CA ASP A 227 9.44 4.64 3.64
C ASP A 227 10.31 3.40 3.87
N THR A 228 10.32 2.47 2.92
CA THR A 228 11.08 1.21 3.00
C THR A 228 12.57 1.42 3.26
N PHE A 229 13.14 2.51 2.76
CA PHE A 229 14.57 2.80 2.98
C PHE A 229 14.87 3.32 4.38
N GLN A 230 13.89 3.90 5.06
CA GLN A 230 14.08 4.53 6.38
C GLN A 230 13.49 3.71 7.53
N ILE A 231 12.60 2.78 7.24
CA ILE A 231 11.90 1.98 8.24
C ILE A 231 12.85 1.25 9.21
N HIS A 232 14.07 0.91 8.76
CA HIS A 232 15.10 0.25 9.56
C HIS A 232 16.02 1.22 10.30
N GLU A 233 16.01 2.52 9.94
CA GLU A 233 16.86 3.52 10.56
C GLU A 233 16.23 4.09 11.84
N HIS A 234 14.90 4.09 11.92
CA HIS A 234 14.13 4.66 13.02
C HIS A 234 13.77 3.66 14.15
N GLY A 235 14.37 2.50 14.19
CA GLY A 235 14.11 1.30 14.99
C GLY A 235 13.45 1.45 16.38
N ASP A 236 13.67 2.53 17.12
CA ASP A 236 13.09 2.77 18.45
C ASP A 236 12.33 4.11 18.56
N GLU A 237 12.26 4.93 17.51
CA GLU A 237 11.77 6.31 17.57
C GLU A 237 10.44 6.55 16.82
N LEU A 238 9.69 5.49 16.48
CA LEU A 238 8.36 5.66 15.90
C LEU A 238 7.47 6.48 16.86
N ASP A 239 6.95 7.61 16.40
CA ASP A 239 5.97 8.37 17.18
C ASP A 239 4.64 7.62 17.23
N LEU A 240 4.49 6.77 18.23
CA LEU A 240 3.31 5.95 18.48
C LEU A 240 2.02 6.76 18.66
N LYS A 241 2.11 8.09 18.79
CA LYS A 241 0.94 8.93 19.04
C LYS A 241 0.17 9.28 17.77
N VAL A 242 0.84 9.40 16.61
CA VAL A 242 0.19 9.86 15.38
C VAL A 242 -0.43 8.70 14.61
N PHE A 243 0.28 7.59 14.40
CA PHE A 243 -0.21 6.43 13.65
C PHE A 243 -0.08 5.12 14.44
N PRO A 244 -0.69 4.97 15.63
CA PRO A 244 -0.40 3.85 16.52
C PRO A 244 -0.61 2.50 15.85
N ALA A 245 -1.74 2.27 15.20
CA ALA A 245 -2.04 0.98 14.58
C ALA A 245 -1.19 0.69 13.32
N ASN A 246 -0.74 1.72 12.58
CA ASN A 246 0.20 1.55 11.49
C ASN A 246 1.59 1.19 12.04
N ASN A 247 2.00 1.83 13.12
CA ASN A 247 3.30 1.59 13.76
C ASN A 247 3.36 0.19 14.39
N ASP A 248 2.27 -0.29 14.97
CA ASP A 248 2.16 -1.69 15.43
C ASP A 248 2.34 -2.69 14.29
N ARG A 249 1.84 -2.36 13.09
CA ARG A 249 2.05 -3.19 11.89
C ARG A 249 3.51 -3.14 11.44
N ILE A 250 4.14 -1.95 11.43
CA ILE A 250 5.56 -1.76 11.12
C ILE A 250 6.42 -2.60 12.08
N THR A 251 6.20 -2.49 13.38
CA THR A 251 6.95 -3.24 14.38
C THR A 251 6.85 -4.75 14.15
N ARG A 252 5.64 -5.27 13.93
CA ARG A 252 5.45 -6.69 13.60
C ARG A 252 6.18 -7.11 12.32
N GLN A 253 6.17 -6.26 11.28
CA GLN A 253 6.86 -6.53 10.04
C GLN A 253 8.39 -6.58 10.24
N LEU A 254 8.96 -5.67 11.05
CA LEU A 254 10.40 -5.64 11.36
C LEU A 254 10.85 -6.87 12.17
N GLU A 255 9.98 -7.43 12.99
CA GLU A 255 10.23 -8.65 13.74
C GLU A 255 10.05 -9.93 12.91
N THR A 256 9.39 -9.83 11.73
CA THR A 256 9.10 -10.97 10.87
C THR A 256 10.30 -11.35 10.02
N PRO A 257 10.67 -12.63 9.93
CA PRO A 257 11.74 -13.10 9.06
C PRO A 257 11.26 -13.09 7.60
N ILE A 258 11.49 -12.00 6.87
CA ILE A 258 11.15 -11.89 5.44
C ILE A 258 12.05 -12.82 4.64
N ASN A 259 11.44 -13.71 3.85
CA ASN A 259 12.13 -14.70 3.02
C ASN A 259 12.27 -14.25 1.57
N VAL A 260 11.30 -13.44 1.10
CA VAL A 260 11.19 -13.02 -0.29
C VAL A 260 10.91 -11.52 -0.35
N ILE A 261 11.68 -10.80 -1.14
CA ILE A 261 11.40 -9.40 -1.47
C ILE A 261 11.13 -9.32 -2.98
N ILE A 262 9.97 -8.78 -3.34
CA ILE A 262 9.57 -8.52 -4.73
C ILE A 262 9.19 -7.05 -4.86
N GLY A 263 9.25 -6.50 -6.07
CA GLY A 263 8.78 -5.14 -6.32
C GLY A 263 9.51 -4.45 -7.44
N ASN A 264 9.09 -3.21 -7.74
CA ASN A 264 9.72 -2.32 -8.71
C ASN A 264 10.19 -1.04 -8.00
N PRO A 265 11.43 -0.98 -7.49
CA PRO A 265 11.90 0.19 -6.74
C PRO A 265 12.05 1.45 -7.61
N PRO A 266 11.85 2.66 -7.05
CA PRO A 266 11.94 3.92 -7.78
C PRO A 266 13.37 4.25 -8.23
N PHE A 267 13.62 4.31 -9.53
CA PHE A 267 14.97 4.49 -10.12
C PHE A 267 15.67 5.81 -9.77
N ARG A 268 14.92 6.90 -9.58
CA ARG A 268 15.52 8.23 -9.39
C ARG A 268 16.08 8.49 -8.00
N LYS A 269 15.51 7.89 -6.95
CA LYS A 269 16.02 8.04 -5.58
C LYS A 269 17.33 7.28 -5.34
N MET A 270 17.54 6.17 -6.01
CA MET A 270 18.77 5.39 -5.87
C MET A 270 20.03 6.14 -6.31
N SER A 271 19.92 7.06 -7.28
CA SER A 271 21.07 7.85 -7.76
C SER A 271 21.38 9.08 -6.89
N ALA A 272 20.45 9.56 -6.08
CA ALA A 272 20.62 10.79 -5.30
C ALA A 272 21.01 10.56 -3.83
N CYS A 273 20.64 9.41 -3.24
CA CYS A 273 20.82 9.19 -1.80
C CYS A 273 21.90 8.17 -1.43
N TYR A 274 22.31 7.29 -2.37
CA TYR A 274 23.23 6.18 -2.04
C TYR A 274 24.28 5.99 -3.11
N GLY A 275 25.31 6.82 -3.08
CA GLY A 275 26.52 6.54 -3.83
C GLY A 275 27.23 5.32 -3.24
N ASN A 276 26.78 4.11 -3.49
CA ASN A 276 27.41 2.79 -3.27
C ASN A 276 26.58 1.74 -2.51
N VAL A 277 25.28 1.88 -2.32
CA VAL A 277 24.49 0.78 -1.71
C VAL A 277 23.51 0.22 -2.73
N CYS A 278 23.82 -0.97 -3.24
CA CYS A 278 22.89 -1.82 -3.98
C CYS A 278 21.82 -2.33 -3.00
N CYS A 279 20.56 -2.50 -3.43
CA CYS A 279 19.49 -3.06 -2.61
C CYS A 279 19.88 -4.40 -1.95
N CYS A 280 20.80 -5.15 -2.57
CA CYS A 280 21.43 -6.36 -2.00
C CYS A 280 22.40 -6.07 -0.84
N GLY A 281 22.84 -4.81 -0.64
CA GLY A 281 23.83 -4.47 0.39
C GLY A 281 23.24 -4.26 1.78
N ALA A 282 21.97 -3.93 1.89
CA ALA A 282 21.27 -3.81 3.18
C ALA A 282 21.03 -5.19 3.81
N ALA A 283 20.77 -6.20 2.97
CA ALA A 283 20.58 -7.59 3.38
C ALA A 283 21.86 -8.27 3.91
N GLN A 284 23.06 -7.73 3.61
CA GLN A 284 24.33 -8.32 4.01
C GLN A 284 24.84 -7.92 5.41
N ARG A 285 24.19 -6.98 6.10
CA ARG A 285 24.66 -6.51 7.42
C ARG A 285 24.09 -7.25 8.61
N ASP A 286 23.02 -8.01 8.42
CA ASP A 286 22.45 -8.79 9.51
C ASP A 286 22.49 -10.28 9.16
N ALA A 287 23.22 -11.07 9.93
CA ALA A 287 23.41 -12.51 9.70
C ALA A 287 22.09 -13.33 9.74
N ARG A 288 20.96 -12.70 10.05
CA ARG A 288 19.61 -13.28 10.03
C ARG A 288 18.92 -13.18 8.65
N VAL A 289 19.52 -12.50 7.68
CA VAL A 289 18.93 -12.23 6.35
C VAL A 289 19.59 -13.08 5.26
N ALA A 290 20.36 -14.10 5.63
CA ALA A 290 21.16 -14.92 4.70
C ALA A 290 20.32 -15.70 3.65
N ASP A 291 19.01 -15.82 3.84
CA ASP A 291 18.11 -16.62 3.00
C ASP A 291 17.08 -15.78 2.23
N VAL A 292 17.34 -14.49 2.01
CA VAL A 292 16.42 -13.61 1.28
C VAL A 292 16.65 -13.70 -0.22
N LEU A 293 15.62 -14.07 -0.98
CA LEU A 293 15.60 -13.98 -2.43
C LEU A 293 15.02 -12.62 -2.86
N CYS A 294 15.82 -11.81 -3.55
CA CYS A 294 15.40 -10.52 -4.10
C CYS A 294 15.13 -10.69 -5.60
N ALA A 295 13.89 -10.37 -6.02
CA ALA A 295 13.48 -10.35 -7.42
C ALA A 295 12.92 -8.97 -7.76
N ALA A 296 13.52 -8.28 -8.75
CA ALA A 296 13.11 -6.96 -9.27
C ALA A 296 13.17 -6.93 -10.80
#